data_042a771f563a75b5d085e2c2c5a06766
#
_entry.id   042a771f563a75b5d085e2c2c5a06766
#
_cell.length_a   1.000
_cell.length_b   1.000
_cell.length_c   1.000
_cell.angle_alpha   90.00
_cell.angle_beta   90.00
_cell.angle_gamma   90.00
#
_symmetry.space_group_name_H-M   'P 1'
#
loop_
_entity.id
_entity.type
_entity.pdbx_description
1 polymer ?
#
loop_
_entity_poly.entity_id
_entity_poly.type
_entity_poly.pdbx_seq_one_letter_code
_entity_poly.pdbx_strand_id
1 'polypeptide(L)'
;MGAVIAGTGLYTPAQGISNAELVESYNRFVEKYNAENASAIEVGEVEALQPSSVEFIEKASGIKHRYVLDKQGVLDVNRMRPSLETRGEDQLSWMAEMAVEAGRQALDAAGLTAQDVDGVICAASNMQRAYPAMAVEIQDALGIDGWGFDMNVACATAVFGIDSAVSQILSGQSKCILMVNPEITSAHLNFQRRDCHFIFGDVCTAAVIAHSDLAGLGTGPQWDIKGVKLKTKFSNNIRNDFGFTNRAEAQPRADWDLVFRQDGRRVYRDVVPMVAELMKAQLGQAEIETGAVSRFWLHQANRHMNDSICERVLGSKLDQLEPGKAPVVLDEYANTSSAGCLIAFHKHQENLSGGDLGMICAFGAGYSIGSAIVQKR
;
A
#
# COMPACT_ATOMS: atom_id res chain seq x y z
N MET A 1 -22.43 -18.26 9.04
CA MET A 1 -21.45 -17.50 9.84
C MET A 1 -20.34 -17.07 8.89
N GLY A 2 -20.00 -15.80 8.86
CA GLY A 2 -19.04 -15.26 7.91
C GLY A 2 -18.31 -14.04 8.48
N ALA A 3 -17.23 -13.63 7.82
CA ALA A 3 -16.51 -12.39 8.11
C ALA A 3 -16.94 -11.30 7.13
N VAL A 4 -16.97 -10.06 7.61
CA VAL A 4 -17.43 -8.87 6.88
C VAL A 4 -16.40 -7.76 7.01
N ILE A 5 -16.12 -7.02 5.94
CA ILE A 5 -15.54 -5.69 6.05
C ILE A 5 -16.71 -4.77 6.45
N ALA A 6 -16.74 -4.38 7.72
CA ALA A 6 -17.84 -3.64 8.32
C ALA A 6 -17.70 -2.12 8.16
N GLY A 7 -16.47 -1.62 8.05
CA GLY A 7 -16.17 -0.21 7.85
C GLY A 7 -14.73 -0.01 7.40
N THR A 8 -14.46 1.12 6.76
CA THR A 8 -13.12 1.52 6.29
C THR A 8 -12.83 2.96 6.63
N GLY A 9 -11.54 3.29 6.81
CA GLY A 9 -11.06 4.65 7.06
C GLY A 9 -9.81 4.94 6.23
N LEU A 10 -9.57 6.24 6.00
CA LEU A 10 -8.47 6.74 5.20
C LEU A 10 -7.89 8.01 5.82
N TYR A 11 -6.63 7.95 6.22
CA TYR A 11 -5.85 9.15 6.58
C TYR A 11 -4.97 9.53 5.39
N THR A 12 -5.09 10.76 4.93
CA THR A 12 -4.26 11.34 3.89
C THR A 12 -3.44 12.49 4.49
N PRO A 13 -2.10 12.48 4.41
CA PRO A 13 -1.27 13.60 4.86
C PRO A 13 -1.69 14.92 4.19
N ALA A 14 -1.57 16.02 4.92
CA ALA A 14 -1.97 17.35 4.42
C ALA A 14 -1.04 17.89 3.31
N GLN A 15 0.19 17.38 3.20
CA GLN A 15 1.18 17.87 2.26
C GLN A 15 1.22 17.00 1.00
N GLY A 16 1.12 17.66 -0.16
CA GLY A 16 1.18 16.99 -1.45
C GLY A 16 2.31 17.53 -2.34
N ILE A 17 2.85 16.67 -3.18
CA ILE A 17 3.90 16.99 -4.16
C ILE A 17 3.40 16.63 -5.56
N SER A 18 3.34 17.60 -6.46
CA SER A 18 3.09 17.38 -7.87
C SER A 18 4.33 16.85 -8.59
N ASN A 19 4.14 16.25 -9.78
CA ASN A 19 5.29 15.87 -10.62
C ASN A 19 6.16 17.07 -11.01
N ALA A 20 5.56 18.25 -11.21
CA ALA A 20 6.31 19.46 -11.56
C ALA A 20 7.29 19.86 -10.46
N GLU A 21 6.84 19.93 -9.21
CA GLU A 21 7.68 20.24 -8.04
C GLU A 21 8.78 19.20 -7.82
N LEU A 22 8.42 17.91 -7.97
CA LEU A 22 9.38 16.82 -7.80
C LEU A 22 10.48 16.86 -8.88
N VAL A 23 10.09 17.09 -10.14
CA VAL A 23 11.01 17.20 -11.28
C VAL A 23 11.92 18.42 -11.13
N GLU A 24 11.38 19.55 -10.70
CA GLU A 24 12.20 20.76 -10.43
C GLU A 24 13.28 20.45 -9.38
N SER A 25 12.90 19.88 -8.24
CA SER A 25 13.84 19.51 -7.19
C SER A 25 14.89 18.51 -7.67
N TYR A 26 14.46 17.44 -8.36
CA TYR A 26 15.35 16.42 -8.88
C TYR A 26 16.34 16.99 -9.92
N ASN A 27 15.88 17.82 -10.84
CA ASN A 27 16.75 18.39 -11.88
C ASN A 27 17.79 19.36 -11.29
N ARG A 28 17.43 20.12 -10.26
CA ARG A 28 18.41 20.94 -9.51
C ARG A 28 19.44 20.07 -8.79
N PHE A 29 19.05 18.91 -8.28
CA PHE A 29 20.01 17.95 -7.73
C PHE A 29 20.94 17.41 -8.82
N VAL A 30 20.42 17.06 -10.00
CA VAL A 30 21.21 16.58 -11.14
C VAL A 30 22.24 17.64 -11.58
N GLU A 31 21.83 18.89 -11.72
CA GLU A 31 22.72 20.01 -12.06
C GLU A 31 23.86 20.18 -11.05
N LYS A 32 23.50 20.17 -9.75
CA LYS A 32 24.48 20.26 -8.67
C LYS A 32 25.46 19.09 -8.70
N TYR A 33 24.96 17.85 -8.77
CA TYR A 33 25.77 16.63 -8.81
C TYR A 33 26.73 16.63 -9.99
N ASN A 34 26.25 16.94 -11.20
CA ASN A 34 27.07 16.97 -12.40
C ASN A 34 28.15 18.07 -12.34
N ALA A 35 27.83 19.22 -11.77
CA ALA A 35 28.82 20.31 -11.58
C ALA A 35 29.90 19.93 -10.56
N GLU A 36 29.51 19.34 -9.43
CA GLU A 36 30.44 18.89 -8.38
C GLU A 36 31.37 17.75 -8.84
N ASN A 37 30.91 16.91 -9.78
CA ASN A 37 31.65 15.77 -10.31
C ASN A 37 32.18 15.99 -11.74
N ALA A 38 32.23 17.24 -12.23
CA ALA A 38 32.54 17.53 -13.62
C ALA A 38 33.86 16.91 -14.12
N SER A 39 34.93 16.97 -13.32
CA SER A 39 36.23 16.38 -13.65
C SER A 39 36.20 14.85 -13.74
N ALA A 40 35.50 14.19 -12.82
CA ALA A 40 35.38 12.73 -12.81
C ALA A 40 34.48 12.23 -13.96
N ILE A 41 33.47 13.02 -14.34
CA ILE A 41 32.61 12.76 -15.50
C ILE A 41 33.40 12.88 -16.77
N GLU A 42 34.25 13.93 -16.93
CA GLU A 42 35.05 14.18 -18.11
C GLU A 42 36.04 13.01 -18.38
N VAL A 43 36.61 12.42 -17.34
CA VAL A 43 37.54 11.30 -17.48
C VAL A 43 36.83 9.93 -17.45
N GLY A 44 35.50 9.89 -17.33
CA GLY A 44 34.70 8.66 -17.37
C GLY A 44 34.74 7.81 -16.10
N GLU A 45 35.18 8.36 -14.96
CA GLU A 45 35.17 7.69 -13.66
C GLU A 45 33.77 7.65 -13.04
N VAL A 46 32.94 8.64 -13.33
CA VAL A 46 31.56 8.77 -12.86
C VAL A 46 30.64 9.07 -14.05
N GLU A 47 29.46 8.46 -14.06
CA GLU A 47 28.45 8.76 -15.08
C GLU A 47 27.66 10.03 -14.71
N ALA A 48 27.43 10.89 -15.70
CA ALA A 48 26.57 12.05 -15.53
C ALA A 48 25.12 11.64 -15.30
N LEU A 49 24.48 12.20 -14.27
CA LEU A 49 23.07 12.01 -14.03
C LEU A 49 22.22 12.67 -15.10
N GLN A 50 21.12 12.02 -15.46
CA GLN A 50 20.19 12.51 -16.48
C GLN A 50 18.99 13.20 -15.82
N PRO A 51 18.49 14.32 -16.35
CA PRO A 51 17.31 14.99 -15.84
C PRO A 51 16.05 14.13 -16.00
N SER A 52 15.04 14.42 -15.20
CA SER A 52 13.69 13.85 -15.29
C SER A 52 12.72 14.83 -15.95
N SER A 53 11.51 14.36 -16.29
CA SER A 53 10.42 15.21 -16.76
C SER A 53 9.07 14.70 -16.29
N VAL A 54 8.07 15.56 -16.27
CA VAL A 54 6.68 15.20 -15.94
C VAL A 54 6.17 14.12 -16.88
N GLU A 55 6.41 14.27 -18.17
CA GLU A 55 5.99 13.32 -19.21
C GLU A 55 6.64 11.95 -19.02
N PHE A 56 7.92 11.92 -18.61
CA PHE A 56 8.61 10.67 -18.28
C PHE A 56 7.91 9.94 -17.14
N ILE A 57 7.59 10.64 -16.05
CA ILE A 57 6.93 10.06 -14.87
C ILE A 57 5.55 9.53 -15.24
N GLU A 58 4.72 10.34 -15.89
CA GLU A 58 3.35 9.97 -16.26
C GLU A 58 3.34 8.79 -17.25
N LYS A 59 4.21 8.80 -18.23
CA LYS A 59 4.33 7.70 -19.20
C LYS A 59 4.84 6.42 -18.56
N ALA A 60 5.78 6.52 -17.60
CA ALA A 60 6.37 5.35 -16.96
C ALA A 60 5.44 4.69 -15.93
N SER A 61 4.55 5.46 -15.28
CA SER A 61 3.81 4.98 -14.12
C SER A 61 2.31 5.30 -14.14
N GLY A 62 1.90 6.42 -14.72
CA GLY A 62 0.57 7.01 -14.60
C GLY A 62 0.40 7.90 -13.36
N ILE A 63 1.47 8.11 -12.56
CA ILE A 63 1.45 8.94 -11.35
C ILE A 63 1.51 10.43 -11.74
N LYS A 64 0.69 11.26 -11.08
CA LYS A 64 0.68 12.72 -11.28
C LYS A 64 0.97 13.48 -9.99
N HIS A 65 0.64 12.88 -8.84
CA HIS A 65 0.74 13.49 -7.53
C HIS A 65 1.05 12.43 -6.47
N ARG A 66 1.54 12.84 -5.30
CA ARG A 66 1.66 12.02 -4.08
C ARG A 66 1.50 12.88 -2.85
N TYR A 67 0.95 12.27 -1.80
CA TYR A 67 0.94 12.85 -0.47
C TYR A 67 2.17 12.37 0.30
N VAL A 68 2.71 13.22 1.17
CA VAL A 68 3.86 12.92 2.02
C VAL A 68 3.71 13.59 3.38
N LEU A 69 4.32 13.01 4.41
CA LEU A 69 4.33 13.63 5.75
C LEU A 69 5.22 14.87 5.79
N ASP A 70 6.30 14.90 5.03
CA ASP A 70 7.20 16.06 4.94
C ASP A 70 7.62 16.35 3.51
N LYS A 71 6.98 17.34 2.91
CA LYS A 71 7.27 17.84 1.59
C LYS A 71 8.60 18.58 1.51
N GLN A 72 8.92 19.35 2.55
CA GLN A 72 10.10 20.21 2.54
C GLN A 72 11.39 19.41 2.49
N GLY A 73 11.53 18.37 3.32
CA GLY A 73 12.70 17.51 3.32
C GLY A 73 12.85 16.71 2.03
N VAL A 74 11.74 16.26 1.43
CA VAL A 74 11.76 15.56 0.13
C VAL A 74 12.24 16.47 -1.00
N LEU A 75 11.81 17.73 -1.03
CA LEU A 75 12.15 18.69 -2.08
C LEU A 75 13.46 19.45 -1.82
N ASP A 76 14.07 19.34 -0.65
CA ASP A 76 15.38 19.92 -0.36
C ASP A 76 16.48 19.17 -1.11
N VAL A 77 17.12 19.84 -2.08
CA VAL A 77 18.19 19.30 -2.94
C VAL A 77 19.38 18.72 -2.17
N ASN A 78 19.62 19.19 -0.92
CA ASN A 78 20.71 18.70 -0.07
C ASN A 78 20.30 17.49 0.76
N ARG A 79 19.01 17.19 0.87
CA ARG A 79 18.48 16.13 1.71
C ARG A 79 17.80 15.03 0.89
N MET A 80 16.82 15.38 0.05
CA MET A 80 16.03 14.50 -0.81
C MET A 80 15.44 13.29 -0.06
N ARG A 81 14.94 13.51 1.15
CA ARG A 81 14.23 12.55 1.99
C ARG A 81 13.44 13.28 3.08
N PRO A 82 12.38 12.70 3.64
CA PRO A 82 11.62 13.32 4.72
C PRO A 82 12.50 13.70 5.92
N SER A 83 12.13 14.76 6.62
CA SER A 83 12.73 15.24 7.86
C SER A 83 11.70 15.20 8.98
N LEU A 84 11.32 14.00 9.39
CA LEU A 84 10.38 13.82 10.49
C LEU A 84 11.04 14.08 11.83
N GLU A 85 10.37 14.85 12.69
CA GLU A 85 10.85 15.10 14.04
C GLU A 85 10.90 13.81 14.87
N THR A 86 11.95 13.68 15.67
CA THR A 86 12.03 12.62 16.67
C THR A 86 11.01 12.88 17.76
N ARG A 87 10.09 11.95 17.98
CA ARG A 87 9.06 12.05 19.01
C ARG A 87 9.53 11.45 20.33
N GLY A 88 9.11 12.08 21.43
CA GLY A 88 9.34 11.56 22.77
C GLY A 88 8.45 10.36 23.10
N GLU A 89 8.73 9.70 24.23
CA GLU A 89 7.97 8.52 24.69
C GLU A 89 6.51 8.83 25.08
N ASP A 90 6.20 10.09 25.31
CA ASP A 90 4.88 10.63 25.66
C ASP A 90 4.06 11.03 24.42
N GLN A 91 4.60 10.88 23.22
CA GLN A 91 3.96 11.22 21.95
C GLN A 91 3.70 9.96 21.13
N LEU A 92 2.57 9.91 20.44
CA LEU A 92 2.34 8.86 19.46
C LEU A 92 3.42 8.88 18.36
N SER A 93 3.90 7.72 17.97
CA SER A 93 4.73 7.58 16.79
C SER A 93 3.97 8.03 15.53
N TRP A 94 4.69 8.42 14.48
CA TRP A 94 4.07 8.89 13.23
C TRP A 94 3.11 7.86 12.62
N MET A 95 3.52 6.59 12.61
CA MET A 95 2.65 5.51 12.09
C MET A 95 1.41 5.31 12.98
N ALA A 96 1.56 5.39 14.30
CA ALA A 96 0.45 5.22 15.22
C ALA A 96 -0.56 6.37 15.10
N GLU A 97 -0.10 7.62 14.98
CA GLU A 97 -0.99 8.78 14.77
C GLU A 97 -1.84 8.63 13.50
N MET A 98 -1.22 8.29 12.37
CA MET A 98 -1.93 8.04 11.13
C MET A 98 -2.94 6.91 11.26
N ALA A 99 -2.55 5.83 11.95
CA ALA A 99 -3.38 4.65 12.13
C ALA A 99 -4.56 4.88 13.08
N VAL A 100 -4.37 5.66 14.15
CA VAL A 100 -5.45 6.04 15.09
C VAL A 100 -6.51 6.85 14.38
N GLU A 101 -6.11 7.80 13.53
CA GLU A 101 -7.06 8.62 12.76
C GLU A 101 -7.86 7.78 11.76
N ALA A 102 -7.18 6.96 10.94
CA ALA A 102 -7.86 6.07 10.00
C ALA A 102 -8.72 5.00 10.73
N GLY A 103 -8.22 4.50 11.87
CA GLY A 103 -8.93 3.51 12.69
C GLY A 103 -10.23 4.05 13.26
N ARG A 104 -10.26 5.28 13.78
CA ARG A 104 -11.48 5.94 14.25
C ARG A 104 -12.52 6.07 13.14
N GLN A 105 -12.11 6.52 11.96
CA GLN A 105 -13.02 6.60 10.80
C GLN A 105 -13.59 5.24 10.42
N ALA A 106 -12.78 4.18 10.48
CA ALA A 106 -13.24 2.82 10.15
C ALA A 106 -14.25 2.30 11.18
N LEU A 107 -14.03 2.54 12.49
CA LEU A 107 -14.94 2.18 13.56
C LEU A 107 -16.26 2.96 13.45
N ASP A 108 -16.20 4.27 13.22
CA ASP A 108 -17.39 5.10 13.04
C ASP A 108 -18.22 4.62 11.83
N ALA A 109 -17.57 4.31 10.70
CA ALA A 109 -18.23 3.76 9.52
C ALA A 109 -18.88 2.39 9.78
N ALA A 110 -18.27 1.57 10.64
CA ALA A 110 -18.79 0.27 11.07
C ALA A 110 -19.91 0.38 12.11
N GLY A 111 -20.09 1.55 12.76
CA GLY A 111 -20.97 1.73 13.91
C GLY A 111 -20.52 0.96 15.14
N LEU A 112 -19.21 0.74 15.28
CA LEU A 112 -18.57 0.00 16.36
C LEU A 112 -17.66 0.92 17.17
N THR A 113 -17.35 0.51 18.39
CA THR A 113 -16.49 1.24 19.32
C THR A 113 -15.22 0.44 19.62
N ALA A 114 -14.26 1.05 20.32
CA ALA A 114 -13.05 0.37 20.78
C ALA A 114 -13.36 -0.86 21.64
N GLN A 115 -14.46 -0.85 22.39
CA GLN A 115 -14.90 -1.94 23.26
C GLN A 115 -15.42 -3.18 22.50
N ASP A 116 -15.76 -3.01 21.22
CA ASP A 116 -16.20 -4.09 20.35
C ASP A 116 -15.03 -4.81 19.66
N VAL A 117 -13.81 -4.24 19.75
CA VAL A 117 -12.61 -4.72 19.04
C VAL A 117 -11.81 -5.65 19.93
N ASP A 118 -11.60 -6.90 19.49
CA ASP A 118 -10.79 -7.91 20.19
C ASP A 118 -9.28 -7.78 19.89
N GLY A 119 -8.92 -7.20 18.74
CA GLY A 119 -7.52 -7.10 18.38
C GLY A 119 -7.20 -6.09 17.28
N VAL A 120 -5.93 -5.68 17.23
CA VAL A 120 -5.37 -4.77 16.24
C VAL A 120 -4.28 -5.46 15.42
N ILE A 121 -4.38 -5.40 14.11
CA ILE A 121 -3.32 -5.84 13.17
C ILE A 121 -2.76 -4.61 12.48
N CYS A 122 -1.49 -4.28 12.73
CA CYS A 122 -0.76 -3.30 11.94
C CYS A 122 -0.11 -4.02 10.75
N ALA A 123 -0.71 -3.84 9.57
CA ALA A 123 -0.38 -4.55 8.35
C ALA A 123 0.31 -3.59 7.36
N ALA A 124 1.62 -3.38 7.47
CA ALA A 124 2.37 -2.40 6.69
C ALA A 124 3.66 -2.98 6.08
N SER A 125 4.20 -2.30 5.08
CA SER A 125 5.42 -2.75 4.39
C SER A 125 6.70 -2.47 5.17
N ASN A 126 6.66 -1.51 6.10
CA ASN A 126 7.75 -1.19 7.00
C ASN A 126 7.18 -0.79 8.36
N MET A 127 7.91 -1.09 9.43
CA MET A 127 7.55 -0.68 10.78
C MET A 127 8.50 0.42 11.25
N GLN A 128 7.97 1.44 11.92
CA GLN A 128 8.76 2.56 12.41
C GLN A 128 9.82 2.11 13.44
N ARG A 129 9.53 1.02 14.16
CA ARG A 129 10.45 0.37 15.10
C ARG A 129 10.21 -1.13 15.15
N ALA A 130 11.18 -1.87 15.71
CA ALA A 130 11.09 -3.32 15.81
C ALA A 130 10.16 -3.77 16.96
N TYR A 131 10.19 -3.06 18.10
CA TYR A 131 9.32 -3.31 19.28
C TYR A 131 9.33 -2.09 20.21
N PRO A 132 8.29 -1.87 21.07
CA PRO A 132 7.03 -2.60 21.03
C PRO A 132 6.36 -2.48 19.68
N ALA A 133 5.49 -3.46 19.33
CA ALA A 133 4.76 -3.48 18.06
C ALA A 133 3.94 -2.19 17.87
N MET A 134 3.83 -1.73 16.62
CA MET A 134 3.01 -0.55 16.27
C MET A 134 1.55 -0.79 16.64
N ALA A 135 1.06 -2.01 16.42
CA ALA A 135 -0.31 -2.41 16.77
C ALA A 135 -0.62 -2.23 18.27
N VAL A 136 0.35 -2.47 19.16
CA VAL A 136 0.15 -2.31 20.62
C VAL A 136 0.03 -0.83 21.01
N GLU A 137 0.82 0.04 20.41
CA GLU A 137 0.70 1.49 20.61
C GLU A 137 -0.64 2.03 20.07
N ILE A 138 -1.07 1.57 18.89
CA ILE A 138 -2.35 1.94 18.28
C ILE A 138 -3.51 1.46 19.13
N GLN A 139 -3.44 0.23 19.64
CA GLN A 139 -4.40 -0.38 20.54
C GLN A 139 -4.60 0.46 21.81
N ASP A 140 -3.51 0.84 22.49
CA ASP A 140 -3.52 1.69 23.68
C ASP A 140 -4.14 3.06 23.38
N ALA A 141 -3.70 3.71 22.32
CA ALA A 141 -4.18 5.03 21.92
C ALA A 141 -5.68 5.07 21.54
N LEU A 142 -6.24 3.95 21.10
CA LEU A 142 -7.66 3.80 20.79
C LEU A 142 -8.48 3.34 22.00
N GLY A 143 -7.85 2.90 23.09
CA GLY A 143 -8.52 2.34 24.27
C GLY A 143 -9.13 0.95 24.02
N ILE A 144 -8.50 0.15 23.16
CA ILE A 144 -8.91 -1.22 22.84
C ILE A 144 -8.30 -2.16 23.88
N ASP A 145 -9.14 -2.96 24.57
CA ASP A 145 -8.71 -4.00 25.49
C ASP A 145 -8.70 -5.36 24.77
N GLY A 146 -7.51 -5.76 24.29
CA GLY A 146 -7.37 -6.97 23.50
C GLY A 146 -5.91 -7.28 23.18
N TRP A 147 -5.65 -7.78 21.99
CA TRP A 147 -4.30 -8.13 21.51
C TRP A 147 -3.90 -7.29 20.30
N GLY A 148 -2.58 -7.18 20.06
CA GLY A 148 -2.04 -6.48 18.87
C GLY A 148 -0.75 -7.10 18.37
N PHE A 149 -0.57 -7.15 17.04
CA PHE A 149 0.69 -7.53 16.41
C PHE A 149 0.89 -6.84 15.07
N ASP A 150 2.17 -6.72 14.69
CA ASP A 150 2.60 -6.19 13.40
C ASP A 150 2.83 -7.33 12.40
N MET A 151 2.51 -7.09 11.13
CA MET A 151 2.84 -8.01 10.05
C MET A 151 3.35 -7.27 8.80
N ASN A 152 4.26 -7.92 8.09
CA ASN A 152 4.86 -7.38 6.88
C ASN A 152 4.95 -8.44 5.78
N VAL A 153 4.25 -8.20 4.68
CA VAL A 153 4.32 -8.95 3.41
C VAL A 153 4.46 -7.92 2.27
N ALA A 154 5.21 -6.86 2.52
CA ALA A 154 5.38 -5.72 1.61
C ALA A 154 4.02 -5.19 1.10
N CYS A 155 3.90 -4.89 -0.20
CA CYS A 155 2.67 -4.35 -0.78
C CYS A 155 1.46 -5.30 -0.71
N ALA A 156 1.65 -6.59 -0.44
CA ALA A 156 0.56 -7.55 -0.31
C ALA A 156 -0.04 -7.60 1.10
N THR A 157 0.54 -6.89 2.07
CA THR A 157 0.24 -7.03 3.50
C THR A 157 -1.24 -6.83 3.83
N ALA A 158 -1.93 -5.90 3.15
CA ALA A 158 -3.36 -5.66 3.41
C ALA A 158 -4.22 -6.92 3.23
N VAL A 159 -4.04 -7.66 2.14
CA VAL A 159 -4.85 -8.87 1.88
C VAL A 159 -4.41 -10.04 2.77
N PHE A 160 -3.13 -10.15 3.10
CA PHE A 160 -2.66 -11.11 4.10
C PHE A 160 -3.22 -10.79 5.51
N GLY A 161 -3.36 -9.50 5.85
CA GLY A 161 -4.00 -9.06 7.08
C GLY A 161 -5.49 -9.37 7.11
N ILE A 162 -6.20 -9.19 5.99
CA ILE A 162 -7.60 -9.63 5.85
C ILE A 162 -7.71 -11.15 6.08
N ASP A 163 -6.84 -11.96 5.48
CA ASP A 163 -6.84 -13.42 5.68
C ASP A 163 -6.61 -13.80 7.13
N SER A 164 -5.65 -13.15 7.79
CA SER A 164 -5.37 -13.36 9.23
C SER A 164 -6.58 -13.01 10.09
N ALA A 165 -7.23 -11.88 9.86
CA ALA A 165 -8.42 -11.47 10.60
C ALA A 165 -9.60 -12.42 10.35
N VAL A 166 -9.86 -12.78 9.09
CA VAL A 166 -10.91 -13.75 8.71
C VAL A 166 -10.70 -15.09 9.41
N SER A 167 -9.45 -15.59 9.42
CA SER A 167 -9.12 -16.87 10.05
C SER A 167 -9.41 -16.87 11.55
N GLN A 168 -9.09 -15.80 12.27
CA GLN A 168 -9.39 -15.66 13.69
C GLN A 168 -10.89 -15.52 13.97
N ILE A 169 -11.62 -14.81 13.12
CA ILE A 169 -13.05 -14.65 13.24
C ILE A 169 -13.77 -15.99 12.98
N LEU A 170 -13.41 -16.70 11.93
CA LEU A 170 -14.03 -18.00 11.59
C LEU A 170 -13.69 -19.11 12.58
N SER A 171 -12.51 -19.04 13.23
CA SER A 171 -12.15 -19.97 14.32
C SER A 171 -12.82 -19.65 15.66
N GLY A 172 -13.51 -18.50 15.76
CA GLY A 172 -14.16 -18.05 17.00
C GLY A 172 -13.20 -17.47 18.05
N GLN A 173 -11.95 -17.19 17.69
CA GLN A 173 -10.97 -16.56 18.59
C GLN A 173 -11.24 -15.07 18.77
N SER A 174 -11.79 -14.42 17.76
CA SER A 174 -12.15 -13.00 17.76
C SER A 174 -13.49 -12.79 17.05
N LYS A 175 -14.18 -11.72 17.39
CA LYS A 175 -15.41 -11.27 16.69
C LYS A 175 -15.18 -10.02 15.87
N CYS A 176 -14.24 -9.17 16.26
CA CYS A 176 -13.95 -7.90 15.60
C CYS A 176 -12.46 -7.59 15.66
N ILE A 177 -11.86 -7.28 14.51
CA ILE A 177 -10.45 -6.96 14.38
C ILE A 177 -10.33 -5.65 13.61
N LEU A 178 -9.59 -4.70 14.16
CA LEU A 178 -9.17 -3.50 13.45
C LEU A 178 -7.84 -3.77 12.76
N MET A 179 -7.84 -3.75 11.44
CA MET A 179 -6.62 -3.79 10.63
C MET A 179 -6.28 -2.39 10.13
N VAL A 180 -5.04 -1.95 10.31
CA VAL A 180 -4.53 -0.66 9.86
C VAL A 180 -3.30 -0.84 8.97
N ASN A 181 -3.14 0.04 7.97
CA ASN A 181 -2.05 -0.01 7.00
C ASN A 181 -1.34 1.36 6.95
N PRO A 182 -0.62 1.77 8.01
CA PRO A 182 0.14 3.02 7.99
C PRO A 182 1.40 2.86 7.13
N GLU A 183 1.49 3.63 6.05
CA GLU A 183 2.60 3.57 5.09
C GLU A 183 3.30 4.92 5.01
N ILE A 184 4.55 4.99 5.48
CA ILE A 184 5.46 6.13 5.31
C ILE A 184 6.51 5.72 4.28
N THR A 185 6.04 5.50 3.06
CA THR A 185 6.87 4.95 1.98
C THR A 185 7.89 5.95 1.44
N SER A 186 7.67 7.25 1.64
CA SER A 186 8.65 8.29 1.34
C SER A 186 9.95 8.13 2.14
N ALA A 187 9.90 7.55 3.35
CA ALA A 187 11.06 7.38 4.21
C ALA A 187 12.04 6.29 3.72
N HIS A 188 11.61 5.38 2.86
CA HIS A 188 12.48 4.34 2.31
C HIS A 188 12.66 4.40 0.79
N LEU A 189 12.36 5.56 0.17
CA LEU A 189 12.59 5.82 -1.24
C LEU A 189 13.89 6.61 -1.44
N ASN A 190 14.68 6.22 -2.43
CA ASN A 190 15.80 7.03 -2.89
C ASN A 190 15.33 8.05 -3.93
N PHE A 191 15.09 9.29 -3.48
CA PHE A 191 14.67 10.40 -4.36
C PHE A 191 15.77 10.90 -5.32
N GLN A 192 17.02 10.47 -5.13
CA GLN A 192 18.15 10.80 -6.02
C GLN A 192 18.23 9.85 -7.24
N ARG A 193 17.36 8.85 -7.34
CA ARG A 193 17.35 7.89 -8.46
C ARG A 193 16.23 8.17 -9.44
N ARG A 194 16.62 8.47 -10.69
CA ARG A 194 15.69 8.82 -11.76
C ARG A 194 14.61 7.77 -12.02
N ASP A 195 14.95 6.49 -11.87
CA ASP A 195 14.08 5.36 -12.17
C ASP A 195 12.99 5.11 -11.12
N CYS A 196 13.11 5.70 -9.92
CA CYS A 196 12.17 5.44 -8.84
C CYS A 196 11.76 6.65 -7.97
N HIS A 197 12.39 7.83 -8.10
CA HIS A 197 12.14 9.01 -7.26
C HIS A 197 10.67 9.45 -7.18
N PHE A 198 9.83 8.98 -8.08
CA PHE A 198 8.42 9.37 -8.21
C PHE A 198 7.42 8.32 -7.70
N ILE A 199 7.90 7.13 -7.31
CA ILE A 199 7.02 5.95 -7.18
C ILE A 199 6.09 6.07 -5.97
N PHE A 200 6.56 6.53 -4.81
CA PHE A 200 5.86 6.36 -3.55
C PHE A 200 5.18 7.62 -3.01
N GLY A 201 4.16 7.39 -2.16
CA GLY A 201 3.47 8.38 -1.34
C GLY A 201 3.04 7.79 0.00
N ASP A 202 2.82 8.65 1.00
CA ASP A 202 2.46 8.29 2.36
C ASP A 202 0.94 8.33 2.56
N VAL A 203 0.42 7.41 3.38
CA VAL A 203 -1.01 7.29 3.68
C VAL A 203 -1.24 6.30 4.81
N CYS A 204 -2.41 6.28 5.42
CA CYS A 204 -2.89 5.15 6.19
C CYS A 204 -4.31 4.77 5.80
N THR A 205 -4.56 3.48 5.60
CA THR A 205 -5.91 2.93 5.52
C THR A 205 -6.22 2.10 6.74
N ALA A 206 -7.51 1.95 7.04
CA ALA A 206 -8.01 1.05 8.07
C ALA A 206 -9.23 0.27 7.56
N ALA A 207 -9.40 -0.95 8.06
CA ALA A 207 -10.58 -1.76 7.83
C ALA A 207 -10.98 -2.47 9.13
N VAL A 208 -12.25 -2.37 9.48
CA VAL A 208 -12.85 -3.18 10.53
C VAL A 208 -13.35 -4.48 9.90
N ILE A 209 -12.76 -5.59 10.31
CA ILE A 209 -13.17 -6.94 9.89
C ILE A 209 -13.88 -7.59 11.05
N ALA A 210 -15.16 -7.89 10.86
CA ALA A 210 -16.03 -8.34 11.96
C ALA A 210 -16.77 -9.63 11.60
N HIS A 211 -17.22 -10.36 12.64
CA HIS A 211 -18.18 -11.44 12.47
C HIS A 211 -19.51 -10.89 11.92
N SER A 212 -20.17 -11.66 11.07
CA SER A 212 -21.41 -11.25 10.40
C SER A 212 -22.52 -10.81 11.35
N ASP A 213 -22.51 -11.25 12.62
CA ASP A 213 -23.48 -10.85 13.64
C ASP A 213 -23.30 -9.40 14.12
N LEU A 214 -22.11 -8.81 13.91
CA LEU A 214 -21.82 -7.41 14.22
C LEU A 214 -22.02 -6.51 13.00
N ALA A 215 -22.45 -7.04 11.86
CA ALA A 215 -22.73 -6.27 10.67
C ALA A 215 -24.08 -5.55 10.75
N GLY A 216 -24.22 -4.45 9.98
CA GLY A 216 -25.48 -3.70 9.91
C GLY A 216 -25.64 -2.63 11.00
N LEU A 217 -24.65 -2.44 11.88
CA LEU A 217 -24.68 -1.41 12.94
C LEU A 217 -24.29 -0.02 12.41
N GLY A 218 -23.41 0.01 11.41
CA GLY A 218 -22.90 1.26 10.81
C GLY A 218 -23.68 1.73 9.59
N THR A 219 -23.32 2.91 9.12
CA THR A 219 -23.90 3.57 7.92
C THR A 219 -23.03 3.40 6.67
N GLY A 220 -21.80 2.93 6.83
CA GLY A 220 -20.86 2.69 5.73
C GLY A 220 -21.22 1.47 4.90
N PRO A 221 -20.70 1.37 3.66
CA PRO A 221 -20.85 0.19 2.83
C PRO A 221 -20.21 -1.04 3.50
N GLN A 222 -20.92 -2.16 3.51
CA GLN A 222 -20.47 -3.41 4.13
C GLN A 222 -20.35 -4.52 3.09
N TRP A 223 -19.34 -5.38 3.28
CA TRP A 223 -18.98 -6.40 2.31
C TRP A 223 -18.70 -7.74 2.97
N ASP A 224 -19.49 -8.76 2.65
CA ASP A 224 -19.20 -10.14 3.02
C ASP A 224 -17.89 -10.59 2.37
N ILE A 225 -16.96 -11.18 3.13
CA ILE A 225 -15.75 -11.78 2.59
C ILE A 225 -16.07 -13.23 2.24
N LYS A 226 -16.11 -13.53 0.95
CA LYS A 226 -16.49 -14.85 0.40
C LYS A 226 -15.32 -15.83 0.37
N GLY A 227 -14.10 -15.33 0.35
CA GLY A 227 -12.88 -16.14 0.37
C GLY A 227 -11.64 -15.32 0.09
N VAL A 228 -10.52 -15.78 0.64
CA VAL A 228 -9.19 -15.17 0.42
C VAL A 228 -8.27 -16.24 -0.17
N LYS A 229 -7.37 -15.84 -1.06
CA LYS A 229 -6.36 -16.71 -1.64
C LYS A 229 -5.01 -16.00 -1.65
N LEU A 230 -3.99 -16.69 -1.12
CA LEU A 230 -2.64 -16.19 -0.96
C LEU A 230 -1.65 -17.04 -1.77
N LYS A 231 -0.58 -16.41 -2.26
CA LYS A 231 0.54 -17.09 -2.94
C LYS A 231 1.83 -16.30 -2.76
N THR A 232 2.93 -17.00 -2.49
CA THR A 232 4.26 -16.41 -2.44
C THR A 232 5.23 -17.18 -3.34
N LYS A 233 6.24 -16.46 -3.87
CA LYS A 233 7.36 -17.02 -4.62
C LYS A 233 8.58 -16.14 -4.41
N PHE A 234 9.68 -16.68 -3.90
CA PHE A 234 10.89 -15.92 -3.64
C PHE A 234 11.45 -15.24 -4.89
N SER A 235 11.76 -13.94 -4.77
CA SER A 235 12.42 -13.14 -5.79
C SER A 235 13.11 -11.91 -5.17
N ASN A 236 14.29 -11.58 -5.68
CA ASN A 236 15.04 -10.37 -5.32
C ASN A 236 14.75 -9.17 -6.24
N ASN A 237 13.80 -9.30 -7.17
CA ASN A 237 13.52 -8.24 -8.16
C ASN A 237 12.82 -7.00 -7.56
N ILE A 238 12.25 -7.11 -6.35
CA ILE A 238 11.82 -5.99 -5.51
C ILE A 238 12.39 -6.22 -4.14
N ARG A 239 13.11 -5.24 -3.60
CA ARG A 239 13.82 -5.43 -2.33
C ARG A 239 13.98 -4.10 -1.57
N ASN A 240 13.96 -4.22 -0.25
CA ASN A 240 14.39 -3.21 0.71
C ASN A 240 15.23 -3.96 1.75
N ASP A 241 16.47 -3.53 1.96
CA ASP A 241 17.44 -4.19 2.84
C ASP A 241 17.61 -3.48 4.18
N PHE A 242 16.85 -2.39 4.42
CA PHE A 242 16.95 -1.64 5.67
C PHE A 242 16.37 -2.44 6.84
N GLY A 243 17.21 -2.66 7.85
CA GLY A 243 16.81 -3.42 9.03
C GLY A 243 17.87 -3.38 10.13
N PHE A 244 17.54 -3.87 11.34
CA PHE A 244 18.38 -3.80 12.52
C PHE A 244 19.74 -4.50 12.35
N THR A 245 19.82 -5.54 11.49
CA THR A 245 21.05 -6.28 11.22
C THR A 245 22.08 -5.48 10.42
N ASN A 246 21.70 -4.36 9.79
CA ASN A 246 22.64 -3.52 9.06
C ASN A 246 23.77 -2.98 9.98
N ARG A 247 23.50 -2.79 11.27
CA ARG A 247 24.49 -2.37 12.24
C ARG A 247 25.53 -3.44 12.55
N ALA A 248 25.25 -4.71 12.22
CA ALA A 248 26.14 -5.85 12.43
C ALA A 248 26.90 -6.24 11.17
N GLU A 249 26.72 -5.56 10.05
CA GLU A 249 27.46 -5.80 8.82
C GLU A 249 28.94 -5.44 9.01
N ALA A 250 29.84 -6.31 8.54
CA ALA A 250 31.29 -6.11 8.65
C ALA A 250 31.77 -4.88 7.84
N GLN A 251 31.05 -4.57 6.74
CA GLN A 251 31.28 -3.39 5.91
C GLN A 251 29.96 -2.65 5.78
N PRO A 252 29.79 -1.50 6.45
CA PRO A 252 28.56 -0.71 6.35
C PRO A 252 28.29 -0.29 4.91
N ARG A 253 27.04 -0.45 4.50
CA ARG A 253 26.53 0.06 3.22
C ARG A 253 26.04 1.50 3.40
N ALA A 254 26.02 2.27 2.31
CA ALA A 254 25.39 3.59 2.32
C ALA A 254 23.86 3.46 2.53
N ASP A 255 23.25 4.41 3.21
CA ASP A 255 21.79 4.42 3.49
C ASP A 255 20.97 4.20 2.21
N TRP A 256 21.38 4.83 1.11
CA TRP A 256 20.70 4.72 -0.18
C TRP A 256 20.76 3.32 -0.83
N ASP A 257 21.70 2.47 -0.41
CA ASP A 257 21.80 1.09 -0.89
C ASP A 257 20.88 0.13 -0.12
N LEU A 258 20.37 0.58 1.03
CA LEU A 258 19.51 -0.21 1.92
C LEU A 258 18.03 -0.05 1.60
N VAL A 259 17.64 1.08 0.99
CA VAL A 259 16.24 1.42 0.71
C VAL A 259 15.71 0.70 -0.54
N PHE A 260 14.49 1.03 -0.94
CA PHE A 260 13.78 0.39 -2.04
C PHE A 260 14.56 0.36 -3.35
N ARG A 261 14.57 -0.82 -3.98
CA ARG A 261 15.08 -1.05 -5.33
C ARG A 261 14.24 -2.09 -6.07
N GLN A 262 14.15 -1.97 -7.39
CA GLN A 262 13.43 -2.94 -8.22
C GLN A 262 14.04 -3.09 -9.62
N ASP A 263 13.86 -4.29 -10.21
CA ASP A 263 13.96 -4.51 -11.64
C ASP A 263 12.54 -4.48 -12.25
N GLY A 264 12.07 -3.30 -12.61
CA GLY A 264 10.69 -3.10 -13.03
C GLY A 264 10.27 -3.96 -14.23
N ARG A 265 11.19 -4.25 -15.18
CA ARG A 265 10.89 -5.10 -16.35
C ARG A 265 10.66 -6.55 -15.96
N ARG A 266 11.51 -7.09 -15.07
CA ARG A 266 11.34 -8.46 -14.56
C ARG A 266 10.09 -8.58 -13.70
N VAL A 267 9.87 -7.60 -12.83
CA VAL A 267 8.65 -7.52 -11.99
C VAL A 267 7.39 -7.57 -12.85
N TYR A 268 7.29 -6.72 -13.87
CA TYR A 268 6.14 -6.71 -14.78
C TYR A 268 5.92 -8.09 -15.44
N ARG A 269 6.98 -8.65 -16.02
CA ARG A 269 6.92 -9.93 -16.72
C ARG A 269 6.49 -11.11 -15.83
N ASP A 270 6.94 -11.10 -14.56
CA ASP A 270 6.72 -12.21 -13.65
C ASP A 270 5.40 -12.06 -12.87
N VAL A 271 5.09 -10.84 -12.38
CA VAL A 271 3.94 -10.59 -11.49
C VAL A 271 2.61 -10.53 -12.24
N VAL A 272 2.55 -9.88 -13.40
CA VAL A 272 1.29 -9.74 -14.15
C VAL A 272 0.60 -11.09 -14.44
N PRO A 273 1.29 -12.11 -15.01
CA PRO A 273 0.65 -13.40 -15.21
C PRO A 273 0.31 -14.11 -13.89
N MET A 274 1.20 -14.06 -12.88
CA MET A 274 0.97 -14.72 -11.59
C MET A 274 -0.29 -14.19 -10.89
N VAL A 275 -0.51 -12.87 -10.91
CA VAL A 275 -1.71 -12.24 -10.32
C VAL A 275 -2.96 -12.66 -11.07
N ALA A 276 -2.95 -12.55 -12.41
CA ALA A 276 -4.11 -12.92 -13.23
C ALA A 276 -4.48 -14.40 -13.08
N GLU A 277 -3.49 -15.30 -13.03
CA GLU A 277 -3.70 -16.73 -12.79
C GLU A 277 -4.31 -17.01 -11.42
N LEU A 278 -3.81 -16.34 -10.35
CA LEU A 278 -4.34 -16.51 -9.01
C LEU A 278 -5.79 -16.06 -8.92
N MET A 279 -6.11 -14.87 -9.49
CA MET A 279 -7.47 -14.33 -9.48
C MET A 279 -8.44 -15.25 -10.26
N LYS A 280 -8.07 -15.70 -11.46
CA LYS A 280 -8.88 -16.65 -12.24
C LYS A 280 -9.10 -17.97 -11.52
N ALA A 281 -8.04 -18.52 -10.93
CA ALA A 281 -8.13 -19.76 -10.18
C ALA A 281 -9.01 -19.62 -8.93
N GLN A 282 -9.02 -18.46 -8.28
CA GLN A 282 -9.90 -18.20 -7.14
C GLN A 282 -11.37 -18.09 -7.58
N LEU A 283 -11.65 -17.34 -8.65
CA LEU A 283 -13.00 -17.24 -9.21
C LEU A 283 -13.52 -18.59 -9.66
N GLY A 284 -12.71 -19.38 -10.38
CA GLY A 284 -13.10 -20.72 -10.82
C GLY A 284 -13.38 -21.69 -9.65
N GLN A 285 -12.63 -21.61 -8.54
CA GLN A 285 -12.90 -22.39 -7.33
C GLN A 285 -14.18 -21.97 -6.62
N ALA A 286 -14.55 -20.70 -6.74
CA ALA A 286 -15.81 -20.16 -6.20
C ALA A 286 -16.99 -20.31 -7.16
N GLU A 287 -16.78 -20.91 -8.35
CA GLU A 287 -17.78 -21.05 -9.42
C GLU A 287 -18.35 -19.69 -9.87
N ILE A 288 -17.52 -18.64 -9.85
CA ILE A 288 -17.88 -17.28 -10.26
C ILE A 288 -17.28 -16.99 -11.64
N GLU A 289 -18.13 -16.63 -12.58
CA GLU A 289 -17.69 -16.15 -13.90
C GLU A 289 -16.95 -14.80 -13.77
N THR A 290 -15.84 -14.62 -14.47
CA THR A 290 -15.02 -13.39 -14.38
C THR A 290 -15.82 -12.13 -14.72
N GLY A 291 -16.78 -12.23 -15.64
CA GLY A 291 -17.69 -11.13 -16.03
C GLY A 291 -18.66 -10.70 -14.92
N ALA A 292 -18.99 -11.59 -13.99
CA ALA A 292 -19.88 -11.31 -12.88
C ALA A 292 -19.25 -10.43 -11.78
N VAL A 293 -17.92 -10.27 -11.77
CA VAL A 293 -17.24 -9.38 -10.85
C VAL A 293 -17.49 -7.94 -11.27
N SER A 294 -18.20 -7.17 -10.47
CA SER A 294 -18.55 -5.77 -10.77
C SER A 294 -17.37 -4.83 -10.67
N ARG A 295 -16.40 -5.09 -9.75
CA ARG A 295 -15.25 -4.21 -9.56
C ARG A 295 -14.00 -4.95 -9.08
N PHE A 296 -12.83 -4.48 -9.57
CA PHE A 296 -11.50 -4.95 -9.17
C PHE A 296 -10.73 -3.81 -8.51
N TRP A 297 -10.45 -3.90 -7.20
CA TRP A 297 -9.61 -2.97 -6.47
C TRP A 297 -8.21 -3.55 -6.34
N LEU A 298 -7.35 -3.16 -7.28
CA LEU A 298 -5.99 -3.68 -7.36
C LEU A 298 -5.01 -2.82 -6.58
N HIS A 299 -3.89 -3.42 -6.18
CA HIS A 299 -2.73 -2.69 -5.71
C HIS A 299 -2.32 -1.61 -6.73
N GLN A 300 -2.03 -0.42 -6.26
CA GLN A 300 -1.74 0.76 -7.07
C GLN A 300 -0.22 0.91 -7.29
N ALA A 301 0.41 -0.04 -8.00
CA ALA A 301 1.85 -0.03 -8.27
C ALA A 301 2.22 0.75 -9.53
N ASN A 302 1.51 0.49 -10.62
CA ASN A 302 1.76 1.06 -11.94
C ASN A 302 0.51 0.86 -12.81
N ARG A 303 0.12 1.90 -13.54
CA ARG A 303 -1.09 1.88 -14.39
C ARG A 303 -1.08 0.74 -15.39
N HIS A 304 0.02 0.57 -16.12
CA HIS A 304 0.14 -0.46 -17.15
C HIS A 304 0.08 -1.89 -16.59
N MET A 305 0.59 -2.11 -15.37
CA MET A 305 0.47 -3.41 -14.69
C MET A 305 -0.98 -3.73 -14.36
N ASN A 306 -1.71 -2.77 -13.79
CA ASN A 306 -3.10 -2.96 -13.42
C ASN A 306 -3.98 -3.20 -14.65
N ASP A 307 -3.78 -2.42 -15.71
CA ASP A 307 -4.48 -2.58 -16.98
C ASP A 307 -4.24 -4.00 -17.55
N SER A 308 -2.97 -4.43 -17.61
CA SER A 308 -2.61 -5.76 -18.11
C SER A 308 -3.13 -6.92 -17.26
N ILE A 309 -3.21 -6.76 -15.93
CA ILE A 309 -3.80 -7.76 -15.04
C ILE A 309 -5.30 -7.89 -15.33
N CYS A 310 -6.03 -6.77 -15.37
CA CYS A 310 -7.46 -6.76 -15.66
C CYS A 310 -7.79 -7.35 -17.02
N GLU A 311 -7.09 -6.94 -18.08
CA GLU A 311 -7.26 -7.49 -19.42
C GLU A 311 -7.04 -9.01 -19.46
N ARG A 312 -6.02 -9.52 -18.74
CA ARG A 312 -5.78 -10.96 -18.66
C ARG A 312 -6.85 -11.70 -17.87
N VAL A 313 -7.38 -11.11 -16.80
CA VAL A 313 -8.46 -11.70 -16.00
C VAL A 313 -9.76 -11.76 -16.80
N LEU A 314 -10.12 -10.66 -17.44
CA LEU A 314 -11.40 -10.50 -18.14
C LEU A 314 -11.39 -11.04 -19.57
N GLY A 315 -10.22 -11.22 -20.18
CA GLY A 315 -10.09 -11.64 -21.57
C GLY A 315 -10.47 -10.58 -22.60
N SER A 316 -10.62 -9.31 -22.15
CA SER A 316 -11.01 -8.17 -22.97
C SER A 316 -10.16 -6.95 -22.62
N LYS A 317 -10.00 -6.02 -23.57
CA LYS A 317 -9.28 -4.77 -23.30
C LYS A 317 -10.10 -3.82 -22.41
N LEU A 318 -9.41 -3.02 -21.58
CA LEU A 318 -10.05 -2.11 -20.62
C LEU A 318 -10.91 -1.04 -21.27
N ASP A 319 -10.55 -0.56 -22.46
CA ASP A 319 -11.34 0.39 -23.24
C ASP A 319 -12.68 -0.17 -23.74
N GLN A 320 -12.86 -1.49 -23.68
CA GLN A 320 -14.08 -2.22 -24.01
C GLN A 320 -14.94 -2.55 -22.78
N LEU A 321 -14.48 -2.19 -21.58
CA LEU A 321 -15.16 -2.49 -20.33
C LEU A 321 -15.94 -1.27 -19.83
N GLU A 322 -16.87 -1.53 -18.92
CA GLU A 322 -17.60 -0.47 -18.22
C GLU A 322 -16.63 0.46 -17.46
N PRO A 323 -16.83 1.79 -17.55
CA PRO A 323 -16.04 2.74 -16.76
C PRO A 323 -16.08 2.40 -15.27
N GLY A 324 -14.93 2.45 -14.62
CA GLY A 324 -14.82 2.18 -13.18
C GLY A 324 -14.70 0.69 -12.80
N LYS A 325 -14.62 -0.24 -13.76
CA LYS A 325 -14.40 -1.67 -13.50
C LYS A 325 -13.13 -1.95 -12.69
N ALA A 326 -12.07 -1.20 -12.94
CA ALA A 326 -10.81 -1.24 -12.21
C ALA A 326 -10.38 0.20 -11.87
N PRO A 327 -10.88 0.76 -10.76
CA PRO A 327 -10.60 2.15 -10.40
C PRO A 327 -9.12 2.37 -10.13
N VAL A 328 -8.66 3.56 -10.50
CA VAL A 328 -7.27 4.02 -10.32
C VAL A 328 -7.27 5.18 -9.33
N VAL A 329 -6.40 5.08 -8.34
CA VAL A 329 -6.08 6.16 -7.38
C VAL A 329 -4.59 6.49 -7.41
N LEU A 330 -3.85 5.78 -8.23
CA LEU A 330 -2.40 5.91 -8.41
C LEU A 330 -1.99 7.31 -8.90
N ASP A 331 -2.80 7.94 -9.74
CA ASP A 331 -2.54 9.27 -10.26
C ASP A 331 -2.56 10.34 -9.16
N GLU A 332 -3.36 10.15 -8.13
CA GLU A 332 -3.50 11.06 -6.98
C GLU A 332 -2.55 10.69 -5.81
N TYR A 333 -2.47 9.39 -5.45
CA TYR A 333 -1.77 8.92 -4.25
C TYR A 333 -0.37 8.34 -4.53
N ALA A 334 0.00 8.11 -5.78
CA ALA A 334 1.14 7.28 -6.16
C ALA A 334 1.04 5.85 -5.60
N ASN A 335 2.14 5.12 -5.52
CA ASN A 335 2.17 3.81 -4.89
C ASN A 335 2.28 3.96 -3.37
N THR A 336 1.26 3.62 -2.66
CA THR A 336 1.21 3.64 -1.18
C THR A 336 1.36 2.25 -0.59
N SER A 337 2.14 1.40 -1.25
CA SER A 337 2.45 0.04 -0.81
C SER A 337 1.20 -0.79 -0.45
N SER A 338 1.06 -1.27 0.80
CA SER A 338 -0.05 -2.14 1.20
C SER A 338 -1.42 -1.44 1.19
N ALA A 339 -1.45 -0.12 1.38
CA ALA A 339 -2.69 0.64 1.47
C ALA A 339 -3.39 0.85 0.11
N GLY A 340 -2.67 0.79 -1.02
CA GLY A 340 -3.18 1.22 -2.32
C GLY A 340 -4.47 0.53 -2.79
N CYS A 341 -4.62 -0.77 -2.60
CA CYS A 341 -5.85 -1.49 -2.95
C CYS A 341 -7.03 -1.09 -2.04
N LEU A 342 -6.75 -0.79 -0.76
CA LEU A 342 -7.77 -0.36 0.19
C LEU A 342 -8.17 1.11 -0.01
N ILE A 343 -7.29 2.00 -0.49
CA ILE A 343 -7.68 3.34 -0.93
C ILE A 343 -8.66 3.23 -2.10
N ALA A 344 -8.33 2.42 -3.11
CA ALA A 344 -9.21 2.19 -4.24
C ALA A 344 -10.56 1.60 -3.79
N PHE A 345 -10.55 0.65 -2.86
CA PHE A 345 -11.76 0.07 -2.26
C PHE A 345 -12.54 1.13 -1.48
N HIS A 346 -11.90 1.91 -0.60
CA HIS A 346 -12.56 2.93 0.21
C HIS A 346 -13.23 4.03 -0.65
N LYS A 347 -12.53 4.53 -1.67
CA LYS A 347 -12.98 5.64 -2.52
C LYS A 347 -13.98 5.23 -3.61
N HIS A 348 -14.02 3.97 -4.02
CA HIS A 348 -14.78 3.52 -5.20
C HIS A 348 -15.69 2.34 -4.86
N GLN A 349 -16.61 2.54 -3.93
CA GLN A 349 -17.68 1.62 -3.55
C GLN A 349 -19.07 2.07 -3.99
N GLU A 350 -19.15 3.29 -4.52
CA GLU A 350 -20.39 3.88 -5.05
C GLU A 350 -20.85 3.17 -6.33
N ASN A 351 -22.12 3.33 -6.63
CA ASN A 351 -22.77 2.73 -7.82
C ASN A 351 -22.70 1.18 -7.86
N LEU A 352 -22.55 0.55 -6.69
CA LEU A 352 -22.68 -0.89 -6.52
C LEU A 352 -23.88 -1.20 -5.64
N SER A 353 -24.60 -2.25 -5.99
CA SER A 353 -25.83 -2.67 -5.30
C SER A 353 -25.59 -3.86 -4.38
N GLY A 354 -26.52 -4.13 -3.47
CA GLY A 354 -26.47 -5.36 -2.68
C GLY A 354 -26.45 -6.60 -3.59
N GLY A 355 -25.54 -7.52 -3.28
CA GLY A 355 -25.28 -8.70 -4.12
C GLY A 355 -24.14 -8.56 -5.10
N ASP A 356 -23.69 -7.33 -5.44
CA ASP A 356 -22.57 -7.11 -6.36
C ASP A 356 -21.26 -7.71 -5.81
N LEU A 357 -20.53 -8.37 -6.69
CA LEU A 357 -19.25 -9.00 -6.39
C LEU A 357 -18.09 -8.08 -6.72
N GLY A 358 -17.07 -8.09 -5.87
CA GLY A 358 -15.82 -7.41 -6.11
C GLY A 358 -14.60 -8.25 -5.73
N MET A 359 -13.44 -7.84 -6.23
CA MET A 359 -12.17 -8.45 -5.85
C MET A 359 -11.18 -7.37 -5.36
N ILE A 360 -10.66 -7.54 -4.15
CA ILE A 360 -9.54 -6.78 -3.63
C ILE A 360 -8.29 -7.62 -3.88
N CYS A 361 -7.30 -7.08 -4.60
CA CYS A 361 -6.08 -7.81 -4.89
C CYS A 361 -4.84 -6.96 -4.65
N ALA A 362 -3.91 -7.47 -3.84
CA ALA A 362 -2.64 -6.86 -3.55
C ALA A 362 -1.49 -7.78 -3.97
N PHE A 363 -0.40 -7.18 -4.46
CA PHE A 363 0.78 -7.92 -4.91
C PHE A 363 2.04 -7.05 -4.78
N GLY A 364 3.19 -7.67 -4.59
CA GLY A 364 4.44 -6.94 -4.42
C GLY A 364 5.64 -7.82 -4.18
N ALA A 365 6.58 -7.25 -3.44
CA ALA A 365 7.83 -7.93 -3.10
C ALA A 365 7.58 -9.29 -2.47
N GLY A 366 8.50 -10.16 -2.70
CA GLY A 366 8.42 -11.51 -2.24
C GLY A 366 8.78 -12.50 -3.36
N TYR A 367 8.09 -12.75 -4.48
CA TYR A 367 6.78 -12.09 -4.74
C TYR A 367 5.70 -12.61 -3.79
N SER A 368 4.82 -11.73 -3.39
CA SER A 368 3.64 -12.08 -2.60
C SER A 368 2.40 -11.54 -3.28
N ILE A 369 1.33 -12.34 -3.32
CA ILE A 369 0.06 -12.01 -3.95
C ILE A 369 -1.06 -12.45 -3.01
N GLY A 370 -2.01 -11.57 -2.77
CA GLY A 370 -3.24 -11.88 -2.05
C GLY A 370 -4.45 -11.37 -2.81
N SER A 371 -5.55 -12.13 -2.81
CA SER A 371 -6.79 -11.77 -3.45
C SER A 371 -7.97 -12.18 -2.57
N ALA A 372 -8.91 -11.25 -2.35
CA ALA A 372 -10.14 -11.46 -1.59
C ALA A 372 -11.36 -11.22 -2.47
N ILE A 373 -12.27 -12.19 -2.55
CA ILE A 373 -13.60 -12.03 -3.15
C ILE A 373 -14.52 -11.46 -2.09
N VAL A 374 -15.20 -10.37 -2.40
CA VAL A 374 -16.14 -9.69 -1.51
C VAL A 374 -17.49 -9.50 -2.20
N GLN A 375 -18.58 -9.51 -1.42
CA GLN A 375 -19.93 -9.27 -1.91
C GLN A 375 -20.59 -8.17 -1.10
N LYS A 376 -21.11 -7.17 -1.78
CA LYS A 376 -21.82 -6.05 -1.11
C LYS A 376 -23.09 -6.53 -0.46
N ARG A 377 -23.33 -6.09 0.78
CA ARG A 377 -24.54 -6.36 1.54
C ARG A 377 -25.73 -5.47 1.17
#